data_ab3f9e9675c2d5ccbfd1668ae7d9583f
#
_entry.id   ab3f9e9675c2d5ccbfd1668ae7d9583f
#
_cell.length_a   1.000
_cell.length_b   1.000
_cell.length_c   1.000
_cell.angle_alpha   90.00
_cell.angle_beta   90.00
_cell.angle_gamma   90.00
#
_symmetry.space_group_name_H-M   'P 1'
#
loop_
_entity.id
_entity.type
_entity.pdbx_description
1 polymer ?
#
loop_
_entity_poly.entity_id
_entity_poly.type
_entity_poly.pdbx_seq_one_letter_code
_entity_poly.pdbx_strand_id
1 'polypeptide(L)'
;MDYETDTSTDAQEEVALAAKIAEQNDRFRKTWGADFSVPGQIMLTRGVADLSLAAKAVIMQRVQGFDVFTEDNDPHGDHSFGAFEFEIGGKSYHIFWKIDLYDSD
;
A
#
# COMPACT_ATOMS: atom_id res chain seq x y z
N MET A 1 -20.16 34.10 -3.57
CA MET A 1 -20.34 33.55 -2.73
C MET A 1 -19.48 32.39 -2.31
N ASP A 2 -19.94 31.37 -1.89
CA ASP A 2 -19.18 30.45 -1.09
C ASP A 2 -18.70 29.21 -1.81
N TYR A 3 -18.97 29.11 -3.10
CA TYR A 3 -18.59 27.93 -3.85
C TYR A 3 -17.11 27.66 -3.85
N GLU A 4 -16.29 28.69 -4.02
CA GLU A 4 -14.86 28.53 -4.05
C GLU A 4 -14.31 28.10 -2.70
N THR A 5 -14.87 28.64 -1.63
CA THR A 5 -14.47 28.26 -0.28
C THR A 5 -14.84 26.81 0.00
N ASP A 6 -16.05 26.42 -0.38
CA ASP A 6 -16.50 25.05 -0.17
C ASP A 6 -15.65 24.06 -0.95
N THR A 7 -15.31 24.38 -2.19
CA THR A 7 -14.48 23.53 -3.03
C THR A 7 -13.09 23.39 -2.41
N SER A 8 -12.50 24.46 -1.92
CA SER A 8 -11.19 24.41 -1.28
C SER A 8 -11.23 23.57 -0.01
N THR A 9 -12.29 23.67 0.77
CA THR A 9 -12.46 22.89 1.98
C THR A 9 -12.58 21.41 1.65
N ASP A 10 -13.34 21.06 0.63
CA ASP A 10 -13.50 19.69 0.20
C ASP A 10 -12.16 19.10 -0.28
N ALA A 11 -11.38 19.89 -1.03
CA ALA A 11 -10.07 19.43 -1.49
C ALA A 11 -9.12 19.19 -0.33
N GLN A 12 -9.16 20.07 0.68
CA GLN A 12 -8.34 19.91 1.87
C GLN A 12 -8.76 18.70 2.68
N GLU A 13 -10.05 18.44 2.77
CA GLU A 13 -10.56 17.26 3.46
C GLU A 13 -10.16 15.99 2.76
N GLU A 14 -10.17 15.98 1.43
CA GLU A 14 -9.72 14.82 0.66
C GLU A 14 -8.23 14.54 0.88
N VAL A 15 -7.41 15.58 0.90
CA VAL A 15 -5.98 15.43 1.15
C VAL A 15 -5.74 14.91 2.57
N ALA A 16 -6.48 15.44 3.54
CA ALA A 16 -6.36 15.00 4.93
C ALA A 16 -6.80 13.55 5.09
N LEU A 17 -7.87 13.15 4.41
CA LEU A 17 -8.35 11.78 4.45
C LEU A 17 -7.35 10.83 3.81
N ALA A 18 -6.80 11.22 2.65
CA ALA A 18 -5.79 10.40 1.99
C ALA A 18 -4.56 10.22 2.89
N ALA A 19 -4.15 11.26 3.60
CA ALA A 19 -3.02 11.17 4.51
C ALA A 19 -3.30 10.20 5.66
N LYS A 20 -4.52 10.19 6.19
CA LYS A 20 -4.91 9.24 7.22
C LYS A 20 -4.91 7.81 6.71
N ILE A 21 -5.43 7.61 5.52
CA ILE A 21 -5.43 6.30 4.88
C ILE A 21 -4.00 5.84 4.64
N ALA A 22 -3.13 6.74 4.18
CA ALA A 22 -1.72 6.42 3.98
C ALA A 22 -1.07 5.95 5.28
N GLU A 23 -1.35 6.63 6.37
CA GLU A 23 -0.81 6.26 7.68
C GLU A 23 -1.28 4.86 8.09
N GLN A 24 -2.57 4.57 7.92
CA GLN A 24 -3.12 3.25 8.22
C GLN A 24 -2.53 2.18 7.32
N ASN A 25 -2.41 2.46 6.03
CA ASN A 25 -1.86 1.51 5.09
C ASN A 25 -0.38 1.22 5.39
N ASP A 26 0.38 2.25 5.72
CA ASP A 26 1.79 2.08 6.10
C ASP A 26 1.90 1.23 7.36
N ARG A 27 1.05 1.48 8.35
CA ARG A 27 1.08 0.72 9.59
C ARG A 27 0.72 -0.75 9.35
N PHE A 28 -0.32 -1.00 8.56
CA PHE A 28 -0.71 -2.36 8.20
C PHE A 28 0.44 -3.08 7.49
N ARG A 29 1.05 -2.42 6.53
CA ARG A 29 2.13 -2.99 5.73
C ARG A 29 3.37 -3.26 6.57
N LYS A 30 3.78 -2.29 7.38
CA LYS A 30 4.99 -2.42 8.20
C LYS A 30 4.86 -3.49 9.27
N THR A 31 3.67 -3.64 9.83
CA THR A 31 3.43 -4.66 10.87
C THR A 31 3.00 -5.99 10.28
N TRP A 32 2.79 -6.06 8.98
CA TRP A 32 2.34 -7.26 8.27
C TRP A 32 1.05 -7.82 8.87
N GLY A 33 0.12 -6.92 9.23
CA GLY A 33 -1.17 -7.28 9.77
C GLY A 33 -1.16 -7.65 11.25
N ALA A 34 -0.05 -7.45 11.95
CA ALA A 34 0.03 -7.81 13.37
C ALA A 34 -0.59 -6.77 14.30
N ASP A 35 -0.82 -5.56 13.81
CA ASP A 35 -1.40 -4.49 14.60
C ASP A 35 -2.93 -4.55 14.52
N PHE A 36 -3.57 -5.00 15.58
CA PHE A 36 -5.02 -5.16 15.57
C PHE A 36 -5.80 -3.85 15.53
N SER A 37 -5.13 -2.72 15.74
CA SER A 37 -5.80 -1.42 15.57
C SER A 37 -6.01 -1.09 14.09
N VAL A 38 -5.31 -1.80 13.19
CA VAL A 38 -5.50 -1.69 11.75
C VAL A 38 -5.72 -3.10 11.21
N PRO A 39 -6.93 -3.64 11.38
CA PRO A 39 -7.19 -5.03 11.00
C PRO A 39 -7.26 -5.20 9.48
N GLY A 40 -6.92 -6.38 9.03
CA GLY A 40 -6.98 -6.71 7.62
C GLY A 40 -6.46 -8.11 7.36
N GLN A 41 -6.49 -8.48 6.09
CA GLN A 41 -6.00 -9.77 5.62
C GLN A 41 -4.93 -9.56 4.56
N ILE A 42 -3.93 -10.44 4.57
CA ILE A 42 -2.90 -10.45 3.54
C ILE A 42 -3.22 -11.61 2.61
N MET A 43 -3.37 -11.31 1.33
CA MET A 43 -3.66 -12.31 0.32
C MET A 43 -2.54 -12.31 -0.71
N LEU A 44 -2.04 -13.50 -1.03
CA LEU A 44 -1.02 -13.68 -2.04
C LEU A 44 -1.69 -14.20 -3.31
N THR A 45 -1.28 -13.64 -4.45
CA THR A 45 -1.70 -14.23 -5.72
C THR A 45 -1.04 -15.61 -5.84
N ARG A 46 -1.62 -16.44 -6.71
CA ARG A 46 -1.08 -17.77 -6.94
C ARG A 46 0.37 -17.73 -7.38
N GLY A 47 0.70 -16.78 -8.27
CA GLY A 47 2.08 -16.67 -8.74
C GLY A 47 3.06 -16.39 -7.62
N VAL A 48 2.69 -15.53 -6.67
CA VAL A 48 3.56 -15.23 -5.52
C VAL A 48 3.57 -16.41 -4.55
N ALA A 49 2.41 -17.01 -4.29
CA ALA A 49 2.31 -18.12 -3.35
C ALA A 49 3.16 -19.32 -3.77
N ASP A 50 3.34 -19.50 -5.08
CA ASP A 50 4.10 -20.61 -5.62
C ASP A 50 5.63 -20.39 -5.62
N LEU A 51 6.08 -19.21 -5.24
CA LEU A 51 7.50 -18.91 -5.18
C LEU A 51 8.17 -19.60 -3.99
N SER A 52 9.51 -19.68 -4.03
CA SER A 52 10.28 -20.26 -2.94
C SER A 52 10.10 -19.43 -1.66
N LEU A 53 10.36 -20.05 -0.52
CA LEU A 53 10.35 -19.35 0.76
C LEU A 53 11.30 -18.17 0.77
N ALA A 54 12.49 -18.33 0.17
CA ALA A 54 13.47 -17.26 0.11
C ALA A 54 12.93 -16.05 -0.68
N ALA A 55 12.29 -16.31 -1.82
CA ALA A 55 11.71 -15.25 -2.64
C ALA A 55 10.57 -14.56 -1.90
N LYS A 56 9.71 -15.33 -1.23
CA LYS A 56 8.59 -14.75 -0.47
C LYS A 56 9.07 -13.91 0.70
N ALA A 57 10.17 -14.31 1.35
CA ALA A 57 10.75 -13.52 2.44
C ALA A 57 11.26 -12.17 1.93
N VAL A 58 11.91 -12.15 0.77
CA VAL A 58 12.36 -10.90 0.15
C VAL A 58 11.17 -10.01 -0.18
N ILE A 59 10.12 -10.60 -0.76
CA ILE A 59 8.91 -9.85 -1.10
C ILE A 59 8.31 -9.20 0.15
N MET A 60 8.18 -9.96 1.22
CA MET A 60 7.63 -9.44 2.48
C MET A 60 8.45 -8.25 2.97
N GLN A 61 9.78 -8.38 3.01
CA GLN A 61 10.66 -7.31 3.45
C GLN A 61 10.53 -6.06 2.58
N ARG A 62 10.47 -6.27 1.26
CA ARG A 62 10.36 -5.15 0.32
C ARG A 62 9.02 -4.43 0.44
N VAL A 63 7.94 -5.18 0.66
CA VAL A 63 6.61 -4.59 0.87
C VAL A 63 6.58 -3.81 2.18
N GLN A 64 7.10 -4.39 3.27
CA GLN A 64 7.12 -3.73 4.57
C GLN A 64 7.93 -2.43 4.54
N GLY A 65 9.04 -2.42 3.85
CA GLY A 65 9.93 -1.27 3.80
C GLY A 65 9.70 -0.33 2.62
N PHE A 66 8.66 -0.57 1.82
CA PHE A 66 8.41 0.24 0.63
C PHE A 66 8.08 1.68 1.02
N ASP A 67 8.79 2.64 0.42
CA ASP A 67 8.60 4.04 0.74
C ASP A 67 8.73 4.97 -0.49
N VAL A 68 8.73 4.40 -1.69
CA VAL A 68 8.90 5.19 -2.92
C VAL A 68 7.52 5.50 -3.50
N PHE A 69 6.91 6.57 -2.98
CA PHE A 69 5.59 7.00 -3.42
C PHE A 69 5.73 8.30 -4.22
N THR A 70 5.31 8.25 -5.47
CA THR A 70 5.40 9.37 -6.40
C THR A 70 4.01 9.68 -6.94
N GLU A 71 3.89 10.77 -7.68
CA GLU A 71 2.62 11.10 -8.31
C GLU A 71 2.19 10.03 -9.31
N ASP A 72 3.15 9.32 -9.91
CA ASP A 72 2.84 8.29 -10.90
C ASP A 72 2.27 7.03 -10.28
N ASN A 73 2.82 6.58 -9.16
CA ASN A 73 2.35 5.34 -8.53
C ASN A 73 1.40 5.57 -7.36
N ASP A 74 1.31 6.79 -6.88
CA ASP A 74 0.47 7.13 -5.73
C ASP A 74 -0.23 8.47 -5.98
N PRO A 75 -1.07 8.56 -7.02
CA PRO A 75 -1.68 9.83 -7.41
C PRO A 75 -2.62 10.40 -6.36
N HIS A 76 -3.15 9.57 -5.47
CA HIS A 76 -4.07 10.02 -4.43
C HIS A 76 -3.39 10.26 -3.09
N GLY A 77 -2.13 9.88 -2.96
CA GLY A 77 -1.37 10.07 -1.72
C GLY A 77 -1.83 9.18 -0.58
N ASP A 78 -2.44 8.04 -0.88
CA ASP A 78 -2.98 7.14 0.15
C ASP A 78 -2.13 5.89 0.40
N HIS A 79 -0.99 5.76 -0.29
CA HIS A 79 -0.06 4.64 -0.13
C HIS A 79 -0.73 3.28 -0.28
N SER A 80 -1.55 3.14 -1.32
CA SER A 80 -2.34 1.93 -1.52
C SER A 80 -1.77 0.99 -2.58
N PHE A 81 -0.67 1.35 -3.21
CA PHE A 81 -0.10 0.57 -4.29
C PHE A 81 1.41 0.77 -4.35
N GLY A 82 2.12 -0.27 -4.73
CA GLY A 82 3.54 -0.17 -5.03
C GLY A 82 3.99 -1.32 -5.91
N ALA A 83 5.14 -1.13 -6.55
CA ALA A 83 5.74 -2.14 -7.40
C ALA A 83 7.24 -2.07 -7.24
N PHE A 84 7.88 -3.22 -7.36
CA PHE A 84 9.33 -3.28 -7.30
C PHE A 84 9.83 -4.51 -8.04
N GLU A 85 11.12 -4.52 -8.32
CA GLU A 85 11.78 -5.63 -8.97
C GLU A 85 12.92 -6.12 -8.08
N PHE A 86 13.20 -7.41 -8.14
CA PHE A 86 14.36 -7.96 -7.48
C PHE A 86 14.81 -9.24 -8.20
N GLU A 87 16.04 -9.63 -7.95
CA GLU A 87 16.59 -10.86 -8.50
C GLU A 87 16.96 -11.81 -7.38
N ILE A 88 16.73 -13.09 -7.61
CA ILE A 88 17.18 -14.13 -6.72
C ILE A 88 17.46 -15.38 -7.55
N GLY A 89 18.61 -15.99 -7.33
CA GLY A 89 18.99 -17.20 -8.05
C GLY A 89 19.08 -17.02 -9.56
N GLY A 90 19.43 -15.83 -10.03
CA GLY A 90 19.53 -15.52 -11.44
C GLY A 90 18.22 -15.23 -12.13
N LYS A 91 17.12 -15.20 -11.38
CA LYS A 91 15.80 -14.85 -11.91
C LYS A 91 15.38 -13.47 -11.43
N SER A 92 14.78 -12.72 -12.35
CA SER A 92 14.21 -11.40 -12.04
C SER A 92 12.72 -11.52 -11.81
N TYR A 93 12.23 -10.82 -10.80
CA TYR A 93 10.81 -10.82 -10.47
C TYR A 93 10.30 -9.38 -10.41
N HIS A 94 9.11 -9.18 -10.97
CA HIS A 94 8.42 -7.90 -10.91
C HIS A 94 7.17 -8.09 -10.06
N ILE A 95 7.11 -7.42 -8.92
CA ILE A 95 6.08 -7.63 -7.92
C ILE A 95 5.26 -6.36 -7.74
N PHE A 96 3.95 -6.52 -7.62
CA PHE A 96 3.05 -5.44 -7.22
C PHE A 96 2.42 -5.79 -5.91
N TRP A 97 2.09 -4.76 -5.15
CA TRP A 97 1.21 -4.90 -4.00
C TRP A 97 0.16 -3.82 -4.05
N LYS A 98 -1.00 -4.11 -3.49
CA LYS A 98 -2.04 -3.09 -3.34
C LYS A 98 -2.81 -3.36 -2.06
N ILE A 99 -3.39 -2.30 -1.53
CA ILE A 99 -4.24 -2.37 -0.35
C ILE A 99 -5.61 -1.84 -0.73
N ASP A 100 -6.62 -2.68 -0.54
CA ASP A 100 -8.01 -2.29 -0.77
C ASP A 100 -8.66 -2.05 0.58
N LEU A 101 -9.44 -0.99 0.68
CA LEU A 101 -10.18 -0.69 1.88
C LEU A 101 -11.59 -1.26 1.75
N TYR A 102 -12.03 -1.91 2.80
CA TYR A 102 -13.38 -2.45 2.86
C TYR A 102 -14.11 -1.85 4.02
N ASP A 103 -15.37 -1.48 3.80
CA ASP A 103 -16.21 -1.03 4.89
C ASP A 103 -16.54 -2.22 5.77
N SER A 104 -16.57 -1.97 7.07
CA SER A 104 -16.85 -3.03 8.03
C SER A 104 -18.33 -3.27 8.23
N ASP A 105 -19.18 -2.58 7.53
CA ASP A 105 -20.62 -2.75 7.68
C ASP A 105 -21.14 -3.98 6.96
#